data_eed4f26a73d5bfff8ae5c3e78dc3d933
#
_entry.id   eed4f26a73d5bfff8ae5c3e78dc3d933
#
_cell.length_a   1.000
_cell.length_b   1.000
_cell.length_c   1.000
_cell.angle_alpha   90.00
_cell.angle_beta   90.00
_cell.angle_gamma   90.00
#
_symmetry.space_group_name_H-M   'P 1'
#
loop_
_entity.id
_entity.type
_entity.pdbx_description
1 polymer ?
#
loop_
_entity_poly.entity_id
_entity_poly.type
_entity_poly.pdbx_seq_one_letter_code
_entity_poly.pdbx_strand_id
1 'polypeptide(L)'
;MLYLSTRGDPEQRRFCDILLEGLAPDGGLYLPVAYPRISAQTLEQWRGVYANQGYAQLAFEILSLYIDDIPPTDLLTLCQKAYTAEVFGTTEIAPLRPLEEGMFVLALSNGPTLAFKDMAM
;
A
#
# COMPACT_ATOMS: atom_id res chain seq x y z
N MET A 1 -2.14 5.59 13.71
CA MET A 1 -1.10 4.53 13.67
C MET A 1 0.24 5.14 14.03
N LEU A 2 1.06 4.44 14.82
CA LEU A 2 2.42 4.87 15.16
C LEU A 2 3.44 3.90 14.58
N TYR A 3 4.64 4.40 14.32
CA TYR A 3 5.73 3.70 13.65
C TYR A 3 6.99 3.76 14.50
N LEU A 4 7.81 2.71 14.43
CA LEU A 4 9.10 2.56 15.11
C LEU A 4 10.20 2.20 14.12
N SER A 5 11.44 2.59 14.43
CA SER A 5 12.61 2.15 13.67
C SER A 5 12.89 0.67 13.83
N THR A 6 13.29 0.01 12.75
CA THR A 6 13.77 -1.38 12.75
C THR A 6 15.12 -1.57 13.46
N ARG A 7 15.84 -0.49 13.77
CA ARG A 7 17.13 -0.53 14.45
C ARG A 7 17.07 -0.17 15.93
N GLY A 8 15.88 0.16 16.43
CA GLY A 8 15.65 0.29 17.86
C GLY A 8 15.59 1.72 18.38
N ASP A 9 15.55 2.74 17.52
CA ASP A 9 15.18 4.09 17.94
C ASP A 9 13.80 4.02 18.62
N PRO A 10 13.69 4.43 19.91
CA PRO A 10 12.46 4.29 20.67
C PRO A 10 11.40 5.35 20.31
N GLU A 11 11.75 6.35 19.53
CA GLU A 11 10.84 7.43 19.18
C GLU A 11 9.73 6.93 18.27
N GLN A 12 8.48 7.11 18.71
CA GLN A 12 7.31 6.78 17.92
C GLN A 12 6.89 7.98 17.09
N ARG A 13 6.64 7.76 15.80
CA ARG A 13 6.29 8.80 14.82
C ARG A 13 5.01 8.46 14.10
N ARG A 14 4.35 9.47 13.57
CA ARG A 14 3.16 9.30 12.71
C ARG A 14 3.56 9.16 11.24
N PHE A 15 2.63 8.72 10.41
CA PHE A 15 2.92 8.48 8.99
C PHE A 15 3.41 9.75 8.26
N CYS A 16 2.74 10.88 8.45
CA CYS A 16 3.13 12.13 7.80
C CYS A 16 4.53 12.62 8.22
N ASP A 17 4.95 12.34 9.47
CA ASP A 17 6.27 12.71 9.96
C ASP A 17 7.36 11.91 9.24
N ILE A 18 7.15 10.59 9.07
CA ILE A 18 8.14 9.69 8.47
C ILE A 18 8.15 9.74 6.94
N LEU A 19 7.07 10.14 6.31
CA LEU A 19 6.94 10.16 4.85
C LEU A 19 8.03 11.02 4.18
N LEU A 20 8.39 12.13 4.80
CA LEU A 20 9.40 13.05 4.28
C LEU A 20 10.83 12.72 4.73
N GLU A 21 10.98 11.94 5.80
CA GLU A 21 12.29 11.56 6.32
C GLU A 21 12.92 10.40 5.54
N GLY A 22 12.13 9.46 5.07
CA GLY A 22 12.56 8.25 4.38
C GLY A 22 13.13 7.19 5.31
N LEU A 23 14.28 7.43 5.94
CA LEU A 23 14.90 6.55 6.94
C LEU A 23 14.81 7.17 8.33
N ALA A 24 14.76 6.30 9.35
CA ALA A 24 14.87 6.73 10.73
C ALA A 24 16.28 7.31 11.04
N PRO A 25 16.44 8.15 12.09
CA PRO A 25 17.72 8.77 12.44
C PRO A 25 18.86 7.78 12.68
N ASP A 26 18.53 6.56 13.14
CA ASP A 26 19.47 5.46 13.31
C ASP A 26 19.76 4.66 12.01
N GLY A 27 19.21 5.09 10.87
CA GLY A 27 19.33 4.43 9.57
C GLY A 27 18.44 3.21 9.41
N GLY A 28 17.48 3.00 10.30
CA GLY A 28 16.46 1.94 10.21
C GLY A 28 15.32 2.31 9.25
N LEU A 29 14.51 1.32 8.91
CA LEU A 29 13.23 1.52 8.26
C LEU A 29 12.13 1.72 9.31
N TYR A 30 11.04 2.35 8.93
CA TYR A 30 9.89 2.48 9.79
C TYR A 30 8.91 1.31 9.59
N LEU A 31 8.50 0.69 10.69
CA LEU A 31 7.43 -0.31 10.72
C LEU A 31 6.31 0.14 11.67
N PRO A 32 5.05 -0.22 11.42
CA PRO A 32 3.99 0.06 12.36
C PRO A 32 4.23 -0.66 13.69
N VAL A 33 3.91 0.00 14.79
CA VAL A 33 4.04 -0.56 16.15
C VAL A 33 3.23 -1.85 16.30
N ALA A 34 2.09 -1.93 15.61
CA ALA A 34 1.25 -3.11 15.55
C ALA A 34 0.62 -3.27 14.16
N TYR A 35 0.64 -4.48 13.62
CA TYR A 35 -0.03 -4.78 12.35
C TYR A 35 -1.54 -4.98 12.57
N PRO A 36 -2.39 -4.32 11.77
CA PRO A 36 -3.82 -4.55 11.79
C PRO A 36 -4.15 -6.03 11.50
N ARG A 37 -5.07 -6.59 12.28
CA ARG A 37 -5.58 -7.94 12.04
C ARG A 37 -6.78 -7.90 11.13
N ILE A 38 -6.72 -8.63 10.02
CA ILE A 38 -7.77 -8.69 9.02
C ILE A 38 -8.58 -9.97 9.21
N SER A 39 -9.90 -9.84 9.37
CA SER A 39 -10.80 -10.97 9.45
C SER A 39 -11.10 -11.57 8.07
N ALA A 40 -11.56 -12.83 8.03
CA ALA A 40 -12.03 -13.43 6.78
C ALA A 40 -13.22 -12.66 6.17
N GLN A 41 -14.08 -12.08 7.01
CA GLN A 41 -15.18 -11.24 6.55
C GLN A 41 -14.67 -9.95 5.88
N THR A 42 -13.65 -9.30 6.45
CA THR A 42 -13.03 -8.11 5.86
C THR A 42 -12.39 -8.44 4.51
N LEU A 43 -11.71 -9.59 4.40
CA LEU A 43 -11.14 -10.05 3.13
C LEU A 43 -12.21 -10.26 2.06
N GLU A 44 -13.36 -10.83 2.41
CA GLU A 44 -14.46 -11.01 1.46
C GLU A 44 -15.08 -9.69 1.04
N GLN A 45 -15.24 -8.74 1.96
CA GLN A 45 -15.67 -7.38 1.63
C GLN A 45 -14.69 -6.70 0.65
N TRP A 46 -13.39 -6.82 0.89
CA TRP A 46 -12.36 -6.25 0.02
C TRP A 46 -12.31 -6.87 -1.38
N ARG A 47 -12.63 -8.16 -1.51
CA ARG A 47 -12.83 -8.78 -2.83
C ARG A 47 -13.96 -8.10 -3.59
N GLY A 48 -15.07 -7.81 -2.90
CA GLY A 48 -16.18 -7.06 -3.46
C GLY A 48 -15.80 -5.62 -3.82
N VAL A 49 -15.03 -4.95 -2.98
CA VAL A 49 -14.50 -3.60 -3.26
C VAL A 49 -13.62 -3.63 -4.52
N TYR A 50 -12.67 -4.54 -4.60
CA TYR A 50 -11.80 -4.67 -5.76
C TYR A 50 -12.59 -4.94 -7.05
N ALA A 51 -13.54 -5.87 -7.01
CA ALA A 51 -14.34 -6.25 -8.18
C ALA A 51 -15.24 -5.13 -8.70
N ASN A 52 -15.80 -4.30 -7.80
CA ASN A 52 -16.80 -3.29 -8.16
C ASN A 52 -16.24 -1.87 -8.28
N GLN A 53 -15.15 -1.54 -7.57
CA GLN A 53 -14.61 -0.19 -7.46
C GLN A 53 -13.13 -0.09 -7.87
N GLY A 54 -12.48 -1.23 -8.08
CA GLY A 54 -11.11 -1.32 -8.61
C GLY A 54 -10.01 -1.16 -7.55
N TYR A 55 -8.77 -1.15 -8.04
CA TYR A 55 -7.56 -1.19 -7.22
C TYR A 55 -7.39 0.04 -6.32
N ALA A 56 -7.64 1.24 -6.82
CA ALA A 56 -7.44 2.47 -6.04
C ALA A 56 -8.33 2.52 -4.79
N GLN A 57 -9.57 2.03 -4.88
CA GLN A 57 -10.46 1.96 -3.73
C GLN A 57 -9.98 0.89 -2.74
N LEU A 58 -9.56 -0.28 -3.23
CA LEU A 58 -8.97 -1.30 -2.34
C LEU A 58 -7.71 -0.80 -1.65
N ALA A 59 -6.84 -0.09 -2.36
CA ALA A 59 -5.64 0.53 -1.79
C ALA A 59 -6.01 1.52 -0.66
N PHE A 60 -7.01 2.36 -0.87
CA PHE A 60 -7.53 3.27 0.15
C PHE A 60 -8.01 2.52 1.40
N GLU A 61 -8.80 1.45 1.25
CA GLU A 61 -9.29 0.64 2.37
C GLU A 61 -8.13 0.06 3.21
N ILE A 62 -7.11 -0.44 2.52
CA ILE A 62 -5.92 -1.02 3.19
C ILE A 62 -5.08 0.08 3.83
N LEU A 63 -4.73 1.13 3.10
CA LEU A 63 -3.88 2.21 3.59
C LEU A 63 -4.52 2.98 4.76
N SER A 64 -5.85 3.08 4.81
CA SER A 64 -6.58 3.70 5.92
C SER A 64 -6.36 2.99 7.26
N LEU A 65 -5.92 1.72 7.26
CA LEU A 65 -5.54 1.01 8.48
C LEU A 65 -4.18 1.45 9.04
N TYR A 66 -3.34 2.02 8.18
CA TYR A 66 -1.96 2.40 8.51
C TYR A 66 -1.79 3.91 8.61
N ILE A 67 -2.56 4.67 7.85
CA ILE A 67 -2.45 6.13 7.70
C ILE A 67 -3.69 6.77 8.33
N ASP A 68 -3.55 7.33 9.53
CA ASP A 68 -4.63 7.95 10.28
C ASP A 68 -4.45 9.48 10.49
N ASP A 69 -3.41 10.05 9.91
CA ASP A 69 -3.06 11.48 10.00
C ASP A 69 -3.19 12.21 8.64
N ILE A 70 -3.71 11.53 7.62
CA ILE A 70 -4.20 12.14 6.38
C ILE A 70 -5.73 12.07 6.38
N PRO A 71 -6.45 13.17 6.06
CA PRO A 71 -7.90 13.13 5.91
C PRO A 71 -8.35 12.04 4.92
N PRO A 72 -9.38 11.23 5.23
CA PRO A 72 -9.80 10.11 4.35
C PRO A 72 -10.10 10.53 2.90
N THR A 73 -10.70 11.70 2.70
CA THR A 73 -10.98 12.25 1.36
C THR A 73 -9.72 12.52 0.56
N ASP A 74 -8.67 12.99 1.24
CA ASP A 74 -7.39 13.30 0.61
C ASP A 74 -6.63 12.01 0.30
N LEU A 75 -6.61 11.06 1.24
CA LEU A 75 -6.00 9.74 1.03
C LEU A 75 -6.66 9.00 -0.13
N LEU A 76 -8.00 9.01 -0.23
CA LEU A 76 -8.71 8.42 -1.37
C LEU A 76 -8.32 9.10 -2.69
N THR A 77 -8.27 10.44 -2.68
CA THR A 77 -7.86 11.21 -3.87
C THR A 77 -6.43 10.87 -4.30
N LEU A 78 -5.52 10.69 -3.35
CA LEU A 78 -4.14 10.27 -3.63
C LEU A 78 -4.10 8.86 -4.25
N CYS A 79 -4.85 7.90 -3.68
CA CYS A 79 -4.96 6.56 -4.25
C CYS A 79 -5.50 6.58 -5.70
N GLN A 80 -6.55 7.36 -5.94
CA GLN A 80 -7.17 7.49 -7.27
C GLN A 80 -6.23 8.14 -8.30
N LYS A 81 -5.35 9.04 -7.88
CA LYS A 81 -4.34 9.66 -8.75
C LYS A 81 -3.14 8.75 -8.99
N ALA A 82 -2.72 8.00 -7.97
CA ALA A 82 -1.54 7.15 -8.05
C ALA A 82 -1.81 5.85 -8.82
N TYR A 83 -2.92 5.16 -8.53
CA TYR A 83 -3.23 3.85 -9.07
C TYR A 83 -4.18 3.95 -10.26
N THR A 84 -3.67 4.33 -11.42
CA THR A 84 -4.44 4.47 -12.66
C THR A 84 -3.90 3.57 -13.76
N ALA A 85 -4.77 3.18 -14.70
CA ALA A 85 -4.36 2.42 -15.88
C ALA A 85 -3.38 3.20 -16.77
N GLU A 86 -3.43 4.53 -16.77
CA GLU A 86 -2.49 5.39 -17.49
C GLU A 86 -1.07 5.25 -16.93
N VAL A 87 -0.93 5.23 -15.60
CA VAL A 87 0.36 5.14 -14.91
C VAL A 87 0.94 3.72 -14.97
N PHE A 88 0.08 2.69 -14.78
CA PHE A 88 0.51 1.29 -14.67
C PHE A 88 0.32 0.45 -15.94
N GLY A 89 -0.26 1.01 -16.98
CA GLY A 89 -0.49 0.30 -18.25
C GLY A 89 -1.57 -0.78 -18.20
N THR A 90 -2.24 -0.95 -17.06
CA THR A 90 -3.32 -1.93 -16.83
C THR A 90 -4.28 -1.46 -15.74
N THR A 91 -5.55 -1.78 -15.88
CA THR A 91 -6.58 -1.47 -14.87
C THR A 91 -6.42 -2.30 -13.59
N GLU A 92 -5.75 -3.44 -13.68
CA GLU A 92 -5.48 -4.32 -12.53
C GLU A 92 -4.35 -3.81 -11.65
N ILE A 93 -3.54 -2.84 -12.14
CA ILE A 93 -2.36 -2.25 -11.49
C ILE A 93 -1.26 -3.28 -11.21
N ALA A 94 -1.56 -4.32 -10.44
CA ALA A 94 -0.69 -5.47 -10.13
C ALA A 94 -1.37 -6.78 -10.57
N PRO A 95 -1.39 -7.09 -11.88
CA PRO A 95 -2.08 -8.25 -12.39
C PRO A 95 -1.42 -9.55 -11.99
N LEU A 96 -2.25 -10.56 -11.68
CA LEU A 96 -1.85 -11.96 -11.55
C LEU A 96 -1.84 -12.63 -12.92
N ARG A 97 -0.67 -13.09 -13.36
CA ARG A 97 -0.50 -13.79 -14.63
C ARG A 97 -0.30 -15.28 -14.38
N PRO A 98 -1.09 -16.17 -14.98
CA PRO A 98 -0.86 -17.61 -14.86
C PRO A 98 0.47 -17.97 -15.54
N LEU A 99 1.30 -18.75 -14.85
CA LEU A 99 2.55 -19.27 -15.36
C LEU A 99 2.37 -20.73 -15.78
N GLU A 100 1.87 -21.55 -14.87
CA GLU A 100 1.50 -22.96 -15.09
C GLU A 100 0.37 -23.35 -14.15
N GLU A 101 -0.09 -24.60 -14.19
CA GLU A 101 -1.21 -25.05 -13.33
C GLU A 101 -0.89 -24.83 -11.84
N GLY A 102 -1.73 -24.02 -11.18
CA GLY A 102 -1.57 -23.68 -9.77
C GLY A 102 -0.51 -22.63 -9.44
N MET A 103 0.27 -22.15 -10.44
CA MET A 103 1.28 -21.12 -10.26
C MET A 103 0.94 -19.81 -10.97
N PHE A 104 1.15 -18.70 -10.27
CA PHE A 104 0.89 -17.35 -10.77
C PHE A 104 2.05 -16.43 -10.48
N VAL A 105 2.27 -15.46 -11.35
CA VAL A 105 3.23 -14.36 -11.17
C VAL A 105 2.45 -13.08 -10.90
N LEU A 106 2.70 -12.44 -9.74
CA LEU A 106 2.22 -11.12 -9.44
C LEU A 106 3.14 -10.10 -10.11
N ALA A 107 2.62 -9.36 -11.09
CA ALA A 107 3.41 -8.38 -11.83
C ALA A 107 3.49 -7.06 -11.05
N LEU A 108 4.64 -6.75 -10.47
CA LEU A 108 4.89 -5.55 -9.68
C LEU A 108 5.71 -4.47 -10.40
N SER A 109 6.13 -4.73 -11.64
CA SER A 109 7.02 -3.83 -12.41
C SER A 109 6.30 -3.12 -13.55
N ASN A 110 5.03 -2.78 -13.38
CA ASN A 110 4.23 -2.11 -14.41
C ASN A 110 4.14 -0.58 -14.21
N GLY A 111 4.71 -0.06 -13.13
CA GLY A 111 4.67 1.36 -12.83
C GLY A 111 5.60 2.22 -13.70
N PRO A 112 5.66 3.53 -13.45
CA PRO A 112 6.34 4.50 -14.31
C PRO A 112 7.84 4.23 -14.54
N THR A 113 8.53 3.63 -13.55
CA THR A 113 9.96 3.32 -13.63
C THR A 113 10.24 1.87 -14.01
N LEU A 114 9.21 1.06 -14.22
CA LEU A 114 9.27 -0.37 -14.52
C LEU A 114 10.01 -1.19 -13.44
N ALA A 115 9.97 -0.72 -12.20
CA ALA A 115 10.58 -1.37 -11.05
C ALA A 115 9.51 -1.64 -9.96
N PHE A 116 9.71 -2.69 -9.14
CA PHE A 116 8.79 -2.99 -8.03
C PHE A 116 8.65 -1.83 -7.00
N LYS A 117 9.62 -0.93 -6.98
CA LYS A 117 9.61 0.25 -6.12
C LYS A 117 8.43 1.19 -6.37
N ASP A 118 7.91 1.20 -7.60
CA ASP A 118 6.70 1.97 -7.92
C ASP A 118 5.47 1.52 -7.11
N MET A 119 5.51 0.31 -6.56
CA MET A 119 4.47 -0.24 -5.68
C MET A 119 4.79 -0.08 -4.20
N ALA A 120 6.07 0.01 -3.84
CA ALA A 120 6.54 -0.08 -2.46
C ALA A 120 6.95 1.27 -1.85
N MET A 121 7.13 2.31 -2.67
CA MET A 121 7.62 3.62 -2.23
C MET A 121 6.83 4.78 -2.80
#